data_e778f35372d4b23b9f3e9448643fd6a2
#
_entry.id   e778f35372d4b23b9f3e9448643fd6a2
#
_cell.length_a   1.000
_cell.length_b   1.000
_cell.length_c   1.000
_cell.angle_alpha   90.00
_cell.angle_beta   90.00
_cell.angle_gamma   90.00
#
_symmetry.space_group_name_H-M   'P 1'
#
loop_
_entity.id
_entity.type
_entity.pdbx_description
1 polymer ?
#
loop_
_entity_poly.entity_id
_entity_poly.type
_entity_poly.pdbx_seq_one_letter_code
_entity_poly.pdbx_strand_id
1 'polypeptide(L)'
;MTLADYIGRITSWHSDKPRFVNTVAVLVQPLIDAQDMLAKLTADFDLDTAVGVQLDQVGQWIGRTRYVETPVAGVFFSFNDSYDGTPGDSPRTGFNQGIWLGQYDPVDQITALDDDTYRSVLKLQAIANQWDGTVPGIADDLDRVFPGTVIQDLGDTPPGRMAMDVLIPGVLINSLLLRVLEQDFPVKPSGVHVNFIESTVSTEQIFAFNIDGSQGGPLGGFNQGAWGVIVLTV
;
A
#
# COMPACT_ATOMS: atom_id res chain seq x y z
N MET A 1 22.72 -25.54 10.44
CA MET A 1 23.55 -26.34 11.37
C MET A 1 23.75 -25.53 12.63
N THR A 2 23.63 -26.14 13.80
CA THR A 2 23.76 -25.46 15.08
C THR A 2 25.19 -25.64 15.64
N LEU A 3 25.56 -24.82 16.63
CA LEU A 3 26.83 -24.97 17.34
C LEU A 3 27.01 -26.37 17.92
N ALA A 4 25.93 -26.96 18.41
CA ALA A 4 25.93 -28.32 18.96
C ALA A 4 26.30 -29.38 17.90
N ASP A 5 25.87 -29.17 16.64
CA ASP A 5 26.19 -30.09 15.56
C ASP A 5 27.69 -30.08 15.23
N TYR A 6 28.34 -28.92 15.36
CA TYR A 6 29.79 -28.80 15.14
C TYR A 6 30.57 -29.37 16.34
N ILE A 7 30.16 -29.06 17.55
CA ILE A 7 30.81 -29.59 18.79
C ILE A 7 30.65 -31.10 18.82
N GLY A 8 29.50 -31.65 18.43
CA GLY A 8 29.29 -33.11 18.36
C GLY A 8 30.17 -33.89 17.38
N ARG A 9 30.86 -33.19 16.49
CA ARG A 9 31.85 -33.79 15.56
C ARG A 9 33.26 -33.90 16.15
N ILE A 10 33.48 -33.31 17.35
CA ILE A 10 34.76 -33.43 18.05
C ILE A 10 34.92 -34.87 18.48
N THR A 11 36.10 -35.45 18.21
CA THR A 11 36.41 -36.80 18.57
C THR A 11 36.37 -36.97 20.09
N SER A 12 36.05 -38.18 20.56
CA SER A 12 35.95 -38.51 21.97
C SER A 12 37.23 -38.21 22.77
N TRP A 13 38.38 -38.19 22.13
CA TRP A 13 39.66 -37.83 22.72
C TRP A 13 39.79 -36.38 23.15
N HIS A 14 39.03 -35.47 22.52
CA HIS A 14 39.08 -34.04 22.78
C HIS A 14 37.77 -33.48 23.36
N SER A 15 36.69 -34.25 23.34
CA SER A 15 35.35 -33.80 23.80
C SER A 15 35.29 -33.47 25.29
N ASP A 16 36.12 -34.13 26.13
CA ASP A 16 36.18 -33.90 27.58
C ASP A 16 37.14 -32.75 27.95
N LYS A 17 37.73 -32.03 26.98
CA LYS A 17 38.65 -30.92 27.22
C LYS A 17 37.95 -29.58 27.04
N PRO A 18 37.43 -28.93 28.13
CA PRO A 18 36.58 -27.77 27.99
C PRO A 18 37.25 -26.59 27.33
N ARG A 19 38.56 -26.40 27.52
CA ARG A 19 39.30 -25.33 26.83
C ARG A 19 39.35 -25.50 25.32
N PHE A 20 39.54 -26.73 24.86
CA PHE A 20 39.57 -27.05 23.42
C PHE A 20 38.16 -26.87 22.81
N VAL A 21 37.13 -27.42 23.45
CA VAL A 21 35.73 -27.26 23.03
C VAL A 21 35.33 -25.81 22.94
N ASN A 22 35.66 -25.00 23.98
CA ASN A 22 35.37 -23.56 23.97
C ASN A 22 36.12 -22.81 22.87
N THR A 23 37.37 -23.16 22.59
CA THR A 23 38.13 -22.55 21.49
C THR A 23 37.45 -22.85 20.15
N VAL A 24 37.05 -24.10 19.93
CA VAL A 24 36.32 -24.48 18.70
C VAL A 24 34.99 -23.76 18.64
N ALA A 25 34.24 -23.65 19.73
CA ALA A 25 32.96 -22.95 19.80
C ALA A 25 33.12 -21.47 19.39
N VAL A 26 34.09 -20.77 19.94
CA VAL A 26 34.37 -19.34 19.62
C VAL A 26 34.76 -19.16 18.14
N LEU A 27 35.52 -20.08 17.57
CA LEU A 27 35.90 -20.02 16.17
C LEU A 27 34.76 -20.31 15.19
N VAL A 28 33.82 -21.18 15.60
CA VAL A 28 32.69 -21.61 14.75
C VAL A 28 31.48 -20.66 14.89
N GLN A 29 31.30 -20.00 16.05
CA GLN A 29 30.15 -19.12 16.29
C GLN A 29 29.93 -18.06 15.19
N PRO A 30 30.95 -17.30 14.73
CA PRO A 30 30.77 -16.31 13.67
C PRO A 30 30.27 -16.91 12.35
N LEU A 31 30.64 -18.15 12.05
CA LEU A 31 30.18 -18.84 10.83
C LEU A 31 28.69 -19.24 10.96
N ILE A 32 28.25 -19.62 12.15
CA ILE A 32 26.85 -19.94 12.41
C ILE A 32 26.02 -18.66 12.33
N ASP A 33 26.49 -17.57 12.96
CA ASP A 33 25.81 -16.27 12.92
C ASP A 33 25.66 -15.77 11.49
N ALA A 34 26.68 -15.97 10.65
CA ALA A 34 26.63 -15.65 9.22
C ALA A 34 25.63 -16.54 8.46
N GLN A 35 25.56 -17.85 8.77
CA GLN A 35 24.58 -18.76 8.17
C GLN A 35 23.14 -18.37 8.56
N ASP A 36 22.91 -18.02 9.82
CA ASP A 36 21.61 -17.59 10.32
C ASP A 36 21.20 -16.27 9.69
N MET A 37 22.13 -15.33 9.52
CA MET A 37 21.88 -14.08 8.82
C MET A 37 21.49 -14.33 7.34
N LEU A 38 22.22 -15.18 6.63
CA LEU A 38 21.91 -15.52 5.24
C LEU A 38 20.57 -16.23 5.11
N ALA A 39 20.20 -17.08 6.06
CA ALA A 39 18.91 -17.76 6.06
C ALA A 39 17.73 -16.80 6.25
N LYS A 40 17.93 -15.71 7.00
CA LYS A 40 16.90 -14.67 7.23
C LYS A 40 16.83 -13.66 6.07
N LEU A 41 17.87 -13.52 5.29
CA LEU A 41 17.98 -12.48 4.26
C LEU A 41 16.79 -12.49 3.30
N THR A 42 16.31 -13.66 2.91
CA THR A 42 15.16 -13.78 1.99
C THR A 42 13.89 -13.22 2.62
N ALA A 43 13.64 -13.51 3.90
CA ALA A 43 12.47 -12.98 4.63
C ALA A 43 12.60 -11.50 4.96
N ASP A 44 13.82 -11.02 5.22
CA ASP A 44 14.09 -9.62 5.55
C ASP A 44 13.85 -8.66 4.36
N PHE A 45 13.98 -9.16 3.13
CA PHE A 45 13.75 -8.40 1.89
C PHE A 45 12.55 -8.89 1.08
N ASP A 46 11.70 -9.73 1.66
CA ASP A 46 10.42 -10.10 1.07
C ASP A 46 9.41 -8.96 1.25
N LEU A 47 8.64 -8.67 0.20
CA LEU A 47 7.67 -7.57 0.19
C LEU A 47 6.60 -7.70 1.30
N ASP A 48 6.24 -8.93 1.68
CA ASP A 48 5.22 -9.18 2.70
C ASP A 48 5.76 -9.08 4.13
N THR A 49 7.06 -9.31 4.35
CA THR A 49 7.67 -9.39 5.68
C THR A 49 8.68 -8.29 5.99
N ALA A 50 9.22 -7.61 4.97
CA ALA A 50 10.17 -6.51 5.14
C ALA A 50 9.57 -5.35 5.93
N VAL A 51 10.38 -4.70 6.77
CA VAL A 51 9.97 -3.55 7.60
C VAL A 51 11.03 -2.44 7.58
N GLY A 52 10.57 -1.20 7.71
CA GLY A 52 11.44 -0.03 7.82
C GLY A 52 12.41 0.11 6.63
N VAL A 53 13.71 0.21 6.92
CA VAL A 53 14.76 0.44 5.90
C VAL A 53 14.85 -0.72 4.89
N GLN A 54 14.55 -1.95 5.30
CA GLN A 54 14.54 -3.11 4.40
C GLN A 54 13.44 -2.95 3.36
N LEU A 55 12.24 -2.55 3.78
CA LEU A 55 11.14 -2.25 2.88
C LEU A 55 11.47 -1.07 1.94
N ASP A 56 12.22 -0.07 2.42
CA ASP A 56 12.69 1.04 1.58
C ASP A 56 13.63 0.55 0.47
N GLN A 57 14.52 -0.40 0.76
CA GLN A 57 15.38 -1.02 -0.25
C GLN A 57 14.57 -1.81 -1.29
N VAL A 58 13.58 -2.59 -0.85
CA VAL A 58 12.63 -3.27 -1.74
C VAL A 58 11.91 -2.26 -2.63
N GLY A 59 11.49 -1.13 -2.05
CA GLY A 59 10.85 -0.05 -2.80
C GLY A 59 11.74 0.57 -3.87
N GLN A 60 13.03 0.74 -3.61
CA GLN A 60 13.98 1.21 -4.61
C GLN A 60 14.09 0.23 -5.79
N TRP A 61 14.07 -1.09 -5.54
CA TRP A 61 14.10 -2.10 -6.60
C TRP A 61 12.82 -2.13 -7.43
N ILE A 62 11.66 -1.90 -6.80
CA ILE A 62 10.35 -1.83 -7.46
C ILE A 62 10.16 -0.52 -8.22
N GLY A 63 10.87 0.56 -7.80
CA GLY A 63 10.82 1.88 -8.43
C GLY A 63 9.88 2.89 -7.75
N ARG A 64 9.57 2.69 -6.46
CA ARG A 64 8.73 3.62 -5.66
C ARG A 64 9.42 4.01 -4.36
N THR A 65 9.25 5.28 -3.98
CA THR A 65 9.72 5.81 -2.70
C THR A 65 8.58 5.83 -1.67
N ARG A 66 8.95 5.80 -0.40
CA ARG A 66 8.03 5.97 0.73
C ARG A 66 7.45 7.38 0.86
N TYR A 67 8.07 8.35 0.23
CA TYR A 67 7.77 9.76 0.42
C TYR A 67 6.72 10.24 -0.57
N VAL A 68 5.67 10.87 -0.05
CA VAL A 68 4.53 11.40 -0.82
C VAL A 68 4.34 12.87 -0.49
N GLU A 69 4.04 13.65 -1.50
CA GLU A 69 3.64 15.05 -1.31
C GLU A 69 2.22 15.10 -0.75
N THR A 70 2.10 15.73 0.41
CA THR A 70 0.81 15.95 1.07
C THR A 70 0.58 17.43 1.28
N PRO A 71 -0.66 17.94 1.20
CA PRO A 71 -0.93 19.33 1.54
C PRO A 71 -0.45 19.64 2.95
N VAL A 72 0.14 20.79 3.14
CA VAL A 72 0.55 21.24 4.49
C VAL A 72 -0.68 21.30 5.38
N ALA A 73 -0.66 20.53 6.47
CA ALA A 73 -1.74 20.56 7.45
C ALA A 73 -1.75 21.93 8.14
N GLY A 74 -2.66 22.80 7.76
CA GLY A 74 -2.82 24.12 8.36
C GLY A 74 -4.07 24.82 7.87
N VAL A 75 -4.58 25.73 8.69
CA VAL A 75 -5.67 26.61 8.30
C VAL A 75 -5.04 27.93 7.86
N PHE A 76 -5.19 28.25 6.58
CA PHE A 76 -4.58 29.45 6.01
C PHE A 76 -5.55 30.65 6.06
N PHE A 77 -5.01 31.83 6.23
CA PHE A 77 -5.78 33.06 6.15
C PHE A 77 -6.23 33.34 4.72
N SER A 78 -7.49 33.68 4.53
CA SER A 78 -8.05 34.16 3.27
C SER A 78 -9.05 35.29 3.50
N PHE A 79 -9.07 36.26 2.57
CA PHE A 79 -10.10 37.29 2.54
C PHE A 79 -11.43 36.77 1.97
N ASN A 80 -11.38 35.65 1.25
CA ASN A 80 -12.56 35.01 0.67
C ASN A 80 -12.81 33.69 1.38
N ASP A 81 -13.89 33.62 2.14
CA ASP A 81 -14.27 32.48 3.00
C ASP A 81 -15.00 31.39 2.20
N SER A 82 -14.67 31.20 0.95
CA SER A 82 -15.27 30.15 0.12
C SER A 82 -14.42 28.88 0.08
N TYR A 83 -14.15 28.29 1.24
CA TYR A 83 -13.76 26.88 1.31
C TYR A 83 -15.03 26.05 1.07
N ASP A 84 -15.11 25.37 -0.05
CA ASP A 84 -16.27 24.54 -0.42
C ASP A 84 -16.12 23.07 0.01
N GLY A 85 -15.01 22.73 0.71
CA GLY A 85 -14.72 21.35 1.14
C GLY A 85 -14.16 20.47 0.03
N THR A 86 -13.74 21.04 -1.10
CA THR A 86 -13.14 20.27 -2.19
C THR A 86 -11.86 19.58 -1.71
N PRO A 87 -11.70 18.27 -1.91
CA PRO A 87 -10.47 17.56 -1.58
C PRO A 87 -9.29 18.18 -2.33
N GLY A 88 -8.23 18.51 -1.59
CA GLY A 88 -7.04 19.18 -2.14
C GLY A 88 -7.00 20.68 -1.95
N ASP A 89 -8.09 21.33 -1.52
CA ASP A 89 -8.05 22.72 -1.10
C ASP A 89 -7.73 22.81 0.39
N SER A 90 -6.78 23.67 0.75
CA SER A 90 -6.43 23.88 2.17
C SER A 90 -7.54 24.65 2.87
N PRO A 91 -7.94 24.25 4.10
CA PRO A 91 -8.95 24.98 4.84
C PRO A 91 -8.53 26.43 5.05
N ARG A 92 -9.42 27.36 4.71
CA ARG A 92 -9.22 28.81 4.80
C ARG A 92 -10.07 29.38 5.91
N THR A 93 -9.55 30.41 6.57
CA THR A 93 -10.24 31.07 7.68
C THR A 93 -10.01 32.56 7.69
N GLY A 94 -10.81 33.30 8.47
CA GLY A 94 -10.74 34.71 8.58
C GLY A 94 -9.64 35.25 9.49
N PHE A 95 -9.74 36.53 9.84
CA PHE A 95 -8.77 37.24 10.69
C PHE A 95 -8.53 36.54 12.03
N ASN A 96 -7.28 36.49 12.48
CA ASN A 96 -6.83 35.94 13.75
C ASN A 96 -7.01 34.42 13.94
N GLN A 97 -7.38 33.69 12.89
CA GLN A 97 -7.66 32.25 12.99
C GLN A 97 -6.78 31.40 12.06
N GLY A 98 -6.09 32.02 11.12
CA GLY A 98 -5.27 31.35 10.13
C GLY A 98 -3.84 31.86 10.07
N ILE A 99 -2.99 31.05 9.47
CA ILE A 99 -1.59 31.36 9.20
C ILE A 99 -1.49 32.06 7.84
N TRP A 100 -0.67 33.11 7.73
CA TRP A 100 -0.36 33.71 6.44
C TRP A 100 0.45 32.75 5.57
N LEU A 101 -0.07 32.48 4.38
CA LEU A 101 0.69 31.79 3.35
C LEU A 101 1.39 32.84 2.48
N GLY A 102 2.72 32.89 2.56
CA GLY A 102 3.54 33.75 1.70
C GLY A 102 3.60 33.20 0.28
N GLN A 103 3.91 34.06 -0.68
CA GLN A 103 4.01 33.70 -2.11
C GLN A 103 5.01 32.55 -2.39
N TYR A 104 5.98 32.34 -1.51
CA TYR A 104 7.04 31.34 -1.64
C TYR A 104 6.98 30.25 -0.56
N ASP A 105 5.94 30.25 0.27
CA ASP A 105 5.79 29.21 1.27
C ASP A 105 5.37 27.90 0.60
N PRO A 106 5.93 26.76 1.03
CA PRO A 106 5.53 25.46 0.47
C PRO A 106 4.07 25.17 0.81
N VAL A 107 3.30 24.83 -0.20
CA VAL A 107 1.88 24.40 -0.07
C VAL A 107 1.83 22.92 0.26
N ASP A 108 2.83 22.17 -0.16
CA ASP A 108 2.94 20.73 0.04
C ASP A 108 4.13 20.41 0.95
N GLN A 109 3.96 19.40 1.76
CA GLN A 109 5.01 18.81 2.58
C GLN A 109 5.27 17.36 2.16
N ILE A 110 6.49 16.90 2.38
CA ILE A 110 6.84 15.51 2.13
C ILE A 110 6.50 14.71 3.40
N THR A 111 5.59 13.75 3.26
CA THR A 111 5.19 12.84 4.34
C THR A 111 5.68 11.43 4.03
N ALA A 112 6.25 10.75 5.03
CA ALA A 112 6.62 9.36 4.90
C ALA A 112 5.41 8.47 5.20
N LEU A 113 5.14 7.51 4.30
CA LEU A 113 4.11 6.50 4.51
C LEU A 113 4.53 5.53 5.62
N ASP A 114 3.57 5.03 6.39
CA ASP A 114 3.76 3.88 7.26
C ASP A 114 4.03 2.59 6.46
N ASP A 115 4.59 1.58 7.10
CA ASP A 115 5.03 0.36 6.42
C ASP A 115 3.87 -0.38 5.73
N ASP A 116 2.67 -0.40 6.32
CA ASP A 116 1.53 -1.13 5.77
C ASP A 116 0.96 -0.42 4.53
N THR A 117 0.82 0.90 4.60
CA THR A 117 0.41 1.72 3.44
C THR A 117 1.46 1.66 2.34
N TYR A 118 2.73 1.79 2.69
CA TYR A 118 3.82 1.71 1.72
C TYR A 118 3.90 0.34 1.05
N ARG A 119 3.71 -0.75 1.79
CA ARG A 119 3.63 -2.11 1.24
C ARG A 119 2.50 -2.25 0.22
N SER A 120 1.33 -1.68 0.49
CA SER A 120 0.20 -1.67 -0.46
C SER A 120 0.56 -0.92 -1.75
N VAL A 121 1.22 0.23 -1.63
CA VAL A 121 1.71 0.99 -2.79
C VAL A 121 2.75 0.21 -3.59
N LEU A 122 3.68 -0.48 -2.92
CA LEU A 122 4.68 -1.31 -3.59
C LEU A 122 4.06 -2.51 -4.32
N LYS A 123 3.02 -3.13 -3.73
CA LYS A 123 2.26 -4.20 -4.39
C LYS A 123 1.58 -3.68 -5.66
N LEU A 124 0.94 -2.53 -5.60
CA LEU A 124 0.34 -1.89 -6.78
C LEU A 124 1.38 -1.58 -7.86
N GLN A 125 2.54 -1.06 -7.47
CA GLN A 125 3.61 -0.79 -8.43
C GLN A 125 4.18 -2.08 -9.04
N ALA A 126 4.31 -3.15 -8.24
CA ALA A 126 4.76 -4.46 -8.76
C ALA A 126 3.77 -5.03 -9.79
N ILE A 127 2.46 -4.89 -9.53
CA ILE A 127 1.41 -5.23 -10.49
C ILE A 127 1.58 -4.42 -11.77
N ALA A 128 1.72 -3.10 -11.66
CA ALA A 128 1.89 -2.22 -12.82
C ALA A 128 3.11 -2.60 -13.68
N ASN A 129 4.21 -2.99 -13.03
CA ASN A 129 5.43 -3.40 -13.73
C ASN A 129 5.29 -4.72 -14.49
N GLN A 130 4.32 -5.56 -14.13
CA GLN A 130 4.07 -6.88 -14.75
C GLN A 130 2.79 -6.93 -15.59
N TRP A 131 1.96 -5.90 -15.51
CA TRP A 131 0.65 -5.88 -16.16
C TRP A 131 0.77 -5.92 -17.68
N ASP A 132 -0.03 -6.76 -18.31
CA ASP A 132 -0.09 -6.97 -19.75
C ASP A 132 -1.04 -6.00 -20.50
N GLY A 133 -1.71 -5.09 -19.76
CA GLY A 133 -2.68 -4.13 -20.31
C GLY A 133 -4.11 -4.66 -20.41
N THR A 134 -4.40 -5.87 -19.92
CA THR A 134 -5.75 -6.45 -19.95
C THR A 134 -6.52 -6.22 -18.66
N VAL A 135 -7.86 -6.01 -18.77
CA VAL A 135 -8.73 -5.83 -17.60
C VAL A 135 -8.83 -7.12 -16.75
N PRO A 136 -8.95 -8.32 -17.32
CA PRO A 136 -8.97 -9.55 -16.51
C PRO A 136 -7.70 -9.75 -15.69
N GLY A 137 -6.53 -9.46 -16.28
CA GLY A 137 -5.25 -9.59 -15.57
C GLY A 137 -5.15 -8.67 -14.35
N ILE A 138 -5.56 -7.40 -14.52
CA ILE A 138 -5.53 -6.43 -13.43
C ILE A 138 -6.55 -6.75 -12.33
N ALA A 139 -7.70 -7.32 -12.67
CA ALA A 139 -8.74 -7.65 -11.69
C ALA A 139 -8.24 -8.69 -10.67
N ASP A 140 -7.62 -9.76 -11.15
CA ASP A 140 -7.05 -10.81 -10.30
C ASP A 140 -5.90 -10.28 -9.42
N ASP A 141 -5.09 -9.40 -9.96
CA ASP A 141 -3.96 -8.83 -9.24
C ASP A 141 -4.38 -7.78 -8.20
N LEU A 142 -5.37 -6.94 -8.51
CA LEU A 142 -5.93 -6.00 -7.55
C LEU A 142 -6.67 -6.70 -6.41
N ASP A 143 -7.35 -7.82 -6.69
CA ASP A 143 -7.99 -8.64 -5.65
C ASP A 143 -6.98 -9.18 -4.62
N ARG A 144 -5.73 -9.43 -5.02
CA ARG A 144 -4.66 -9.82 -4.09
C ARG A 144 -4.22 -8.70 -3.16
N VAL A 145 -4.29 -7.44 -3.60
CA VAL A 145 -3.93 -6.27 -2.78
C VAL A 145 -5.11 -5.81 -1.95
N PHE A 146 -6.29 -5.75 -2.55
CA PHE A 146 -7.55 -5.36 -1.94
C PHE A 146 -8.58 -6.48 -2.13
N PRO A 147 -8.66 -7.43 -1.20
CA PRO A 147 -9.54 -8.58 -1.34
C PRO A 147 -11.00 -8.21 -1.58
N GLY A 148 -11.59 -8.79 -2.59
CA GLY A 148 -12.97 -8.52 -3.00
C GLY A 148 -13.12 -7.35 -3.96
N THR A 149 -12.03 -6.85 -4.55
CA THR A 149 -12.09 -5.79 -5.57
C THR A 149 -12.76 -6.29 -6.85
N VAL A 150 -13.65 -5.46 -7.40
CA VAL A 150 -14.27 -5.70 -8.71
C VAL A 150 -13.97 -4.53 -9.63
N ILE A 151 -13.61 -4.85 -10.87
CA ILE A 151 -13.41 -3.83 -11.92
C ILE A 151 -14.61 -3.87 -12.86
N GLN A 152 -15.20 -2.71 -13.10
CA GLN A 152 -16.24 -2.51 -14.08
C GLN A 152 -15.73 -1.59 -15.19
N ASP A 153 -15.63 -2.12 -16.40
CA ASP A 153 -15.32 -1.30 -17.56
C ASP A 153 -16.59 -0.57 -18.01
N LEU A 154 -16.54 0.75 -18.00
CA LEU A 154 -17.67 1.61 -18.45
C LEU A 154 -17.59 1.92 -19.95
N GLY A 155 -16.51 1.56 -20.61
CA GLY A 155 -16.28 1.87 -22.01
C GLY A 155 -16.31 3.39 -22.27
N ASP A 156 -17.06 3.82 -23.31
CA ASP A 156 -17.25 5.22 -23.69
C ASP A 156 -18.58 5.78 -23.11
N THR A 157 -18.81 5.61 -21.83
CA THR A 157 -20.02 6.10 -21.14
C THR A 157 -19.63 7.08 -20.00
N PRO A 158 -19.96 8.38 -20.09
CA PRO A 158 -20.62 9.07 -21.21
C PRO A 158 -19.72 9.21 -22.45
N PRO A 159 -20.30 9.40 -23.66
CA PRO A 159 -19.55 9.48 -24.91
C PRO A 159 -18.39 10.48 -24.87
N GLY A 160 -17.22 10.06 -25.36
CA GLY A 160 -15.98 10.85 -25.34
C GLY A 160 -15.16 10.72 -24.06
N ARG A 161 -15.52 9.82 -23.13
CA ARG A 161 -14.79 9.60 -21.89
C ARG A 161 -14.65 8.10 -21.61
N MET A 162 -13.49 7.56 -21.88
CA MET A 162 -13.17 6.20 -21.46
C MET A 162 -12.97 6.16 -19.94
N ALA A 163 -13.71 5.31 -19.26
CA ALA A 163 -13.66 5.22 -17.81
C ALA A 163 -13.80 3.77 -17.33
N MET A 164 -13.20 3.48 -16.19
CA MET A 164 -13.40 2.23 -15.45
C MET A 164 -13.65 2.52 -13.98
N ASP A 165 -14.50 1.73 -13.36
CA ASP A 165 -14.78 1.76 -11.94
C ASP A 165 -14.04 0.63 -11.24
N VAL A 166 -13.32 0.97 -10.18
CA VAL A 166 -12.68 0.02 -9.27
C VAL A 166 -13.45 0.04 -7.96
N LEU A 167 -14.21 -1.02 -7.74
CA LEU A 167 -15.07 -1.17 -6.56
C LEU A 167 -14.28 -1.91 -5.48
N ILE A 168 -14.05 -1.24 -4.35
CA ILE A 168 -13.33 -1.81 -3.21
C ILE A 168 -14.32 -2.00 -2.06
N PRO A 169 -14.53 -3.24 -1.56
CA PRO A 169 -15.46 -3.50 -0.49
C PRO A 169 -14.93 -2.95 0.85
N GLY A 170 -15.77 -2.22 1.54
CA GLY A 170 -15.44 -1.63 2.83
C GLY A 170 -14.52 -0.40 2.75
N VAL A 171 -14.24 0.20 3.89
CA VAL A 171 -13.29 1.32 4.01
C VAL A 171 -11.89 0.75 4.21
N LEU A 172 -11.25 0.36 3.13
CA LEU A 172 -9.90 -0.23 3.15
C LEU A 172 -8.80 0.80 2.87
N ILE A 173 -9.17 1.96 2.32
CA ILE A 173 -8.22 2.95 1.85
C ILE A 173 -8.09 4.07 2.89
N ASN A 174 -6.91 4.22 3.47
CA ASN A 174 -6.63 5.37 4.32
C ASN A 174 -6.37 6.63 3.48
N SER A 175 -6.46 7.82 4.11
CA SER A 175 -6.30 9.10 3.43
C SER A 175 -4.95 9.27 2.73
N LEU A 176 -3.88 8.69 3.26
CA LEU A 176 -2.55 8.73 2.65
C LEU A 176 -2.48 7.86 1.40
N LEU A 177 -3.09 6.68 1.44
CA LEU A 177 -3.16 5.81 0.27
C LEU A 177 -4.01 6.44 -0.83
N LEU A 178 -5.16 7.04 -0.49
CA LEU A 178 -5.97 7.82 -1.43
C LEU A 178 -5.14 8.92 -2.11
N ARG A 179 -4.34 9.64 -1.33
CA ARG A 179 -3.47 10.69 -1.87
C ARG A 179 -2.42 10.14 -2.85
N VAL A 180 -1.83 8.97 -2.55
CA VAL A 180 -0.91 8.30 -3.47
C VAL A 180 -1.61 7.91 -4.77
N LEU A 181 -2.80 7.34 -4.67
CA LEU A 181 -3.60 6.92 -5.82
C LEU A 181 -4.03 8.13 -6.67
N GLU A 182 -4.36 9.26 -6.04
CA GLU A 182 -4.71 10.50 -6.70
C GLU A 182 -3.54 11.08 -7.50
N GLN A 183 -2.34 11.07 -6.92
CA GLN A 183 -1.15 11.61 -7.57
C GLN A 183 -0.68 10.74 -8.73
N ASP A 184 -0.67 9.43 -8.53
CA ASP A 184 -0.15 8.51 -9.54
C ASP A 184 -0.64 7.08 -9.27
N PHE A 185 -1.78 6.73 -9.85
CA PHE A 185 -2.23 5.34 -9.89
C PHE A 185 -1.51 4.61 -11.02
N PRO A 186 -0.59 3.67 -10.69
CA PRO A 186 0.30 3.11 -11.70
C PRO A 186 -0.39 2.11 -12.62
N VAL A 187 -1.55 1.59 -12.23
CA VAL A 187 -2.22 0.47 -12.92
C VAL A 187 -3.43 0.98 -13.69
N LYS A 188 -3.21 1.91 -14.64
CA LYS A 188 -4.28 2.38 -15.54
C LYS A 188 -3.79 2.54 -16.97
N PRO A 189 -4.63 2.25 -17.96
CA PRO A 189 -4.33 2.59 -19.34
C PRO A 189 -4.27 4.11 -19.54
N SER A 190 -3.41 4.56 -20.43
CA SER A 190 -3.33 5.98 -20.77
C SER A 190 -4.66 6.47 -21.38
N GLY A 191 -5.16 7.58 -20.87
CA GLY A 191 -6.42 8.18 -21.35
C GLY A 191 -7.69 7.57 -20.77
N VAL A 192 -7.61 6.61 -19.86
CA VAL A 192 -8.76 6.05 -19.13
C VAL A 192 -8.88 6.73 -17.77
N HIS A 193 -10.09 7.19 -17.45
CA HIS A 193 -10.41 7.66 -16.09
C HIS A 193 -10.71 6.49 -15.18
N VAL A 194 -10.13 6.50 -13.97
CA VAL A 194 -10.39 5.48 -12.96
C VAL A 194 -11.16 6.09 -11.81
N ASN A 195 -12.34 5.58 -11.53
CA ASN A 195 -13.11 5.94 -10.36
C ASN A 195 -12.94 4.87 -9.29
N PHE A 196 -12.52 5.27 -8.09
CA PHE A 196 -12.51 4.39 -6.93
C PHE A 196 -13.83 4.54 -6.18
N ILE A 197 -14.52 3.41 -6.00
CA ILE A 197 -15.83 3.34 -5.35
C ILE A 197 -15.69 2.48 -4.09
N GLU A 198 -16.03 3.06 -2.95
CA GLU A 198 -16.11 2.35 -1.67
C GLU A 198 -17.56 2.19 -1.22
N SER A 199 -17.81 1.20 -0.37
CA SER A 199 -19.09 1.07 0.31
C SER A 199 -19.27 2.18 1.34
N THR A 200 -20.48 2.74 1.42
CA THR A 200 -20.83 3.72 2.48
C THR A 200 -20.79 3.12 3.89
N VAL A 201 -20.82 1.79 4.00
CA VAL A 201 -20.75 1.04 5.25
C VAL A 201 -19.57 0.07 5.18
N SER A 202 -18.62 0.21 6.09
CA SER A 202 -17.34 -0.51 6.08
C SER A 202 -17.45 -2.04 6.16
N THR A 203 -18.60 -2.58 6.55
CA THR A 203 -18.82 -4.02 6.73
C THR A 203 -19.79 -4.61 5.70
N GLU A 204 -20.34 -3.80 4.82
CA GLU A 204 -21.34 -4.24 3.87
C GLU A 204 -20.81 -4.27 2.44
N GLN A 205 -21.35 -5.19 1.66
CA GLN A 205 -21.10 -5.30 0.23
C GLN A 205 -21.64 -4.08 -0.52
N ILE A 206 -21.07 -3.76 -1.66
CA ILE A 206 -21.60 -2.70 -2.52
C ILE A 206 -22.86 -3.22 -3.22
N PHE A 207 -23.92 -2.42 -3.20
CA PHE A 207 -25.18 -2.80 -3.84
C PHE A 207 -25.03 -2.94 -5.36
N ALA A 208 -25.52 -4.03 -5.91
CA ALA A 208 -25.62 -4.26 -7.33
C ALA A 208 -26.93 -4.96 -7.72
N PHE A 209 -27.42 -4.65 -8.94
CA PHE A 209 -28.58 -5.31 -9.48
C PHE A 209 -28.25 -6.72 -9.99
N ASN A 210 -29.22 -7.62 -9.87
CA ASN A 210 -29.14 -8.98 -10.41
C ASN A 210 -28.03 -9.87 -9.80
N ILE A 211 -27.65 -9.60 -8.56
CA ILE A 211 -26.73 -10.43 -7.79
C ILE A 211 -27.49 -11.16 -6.69
N ASP A 212 -27.34 -12.48 -6.69
CA ASP A 212 -27.77 -13.35 -5.61
C ASP A 212 -26.69 -13.31 -4.52
N GLY A 213 -26.98 -12.66 -3.39
CA GLY A 213 -26.07 -12.49 -2.27
C GLY A 213 -25.55 -13.79 -1.62
N SER A 214 -25.94 -14.96 -2.16
CA SER A 214 -25.46 -16.27 -1.71
C SER A 214 -24.03 -16.58 -2.18
N GLN A 215 -23.45 -15.80 -3.07
CA GLN A 215 -22.16 -16.07 -3.71
C GLN A 215 -20.94 -15.55 -2.94
N GLY A 216 -21.12 -14.81 -1.84
CA GLY A 216 -20.02 -14.37 -0.97
C GLY A 216 -19.01 -13.41 -1.61
N GLY A 217 -19.39 -12.69 -2.65
CA GLY A 217 -18.55 -11.71 -3.33
C GLY A 217 -18.67 -10.30 -2.73
N PRO A 218 -17.96 -9.32 -3.29
CA PRO A 218 -17.95 -7.92 -2.84
C PRO A 218 -19.25 -7.17 -3.16
N LEU A 219 -20.12 -7.75 -3.97
CA LEU A 219 -21.39 -7.16 -4.40
C LEU A 219 -22.55 -7.83 -3.69
N GLY A 220 -23.47 -7.04 -3.15
CA GLY A 220 -24.68 -7.46 -2.46
C GLY A 220 -25.94 -7.05 -3.22
N GLY A 221 -26.96 -7.90 -3.16
CA GLY A 221 -28.28 -7.61 -3.73
C GLY A 221 -29.15 -6.73 -2.81
N PHE A 222 -30.45 -6.72 -3.06
CA PHE A 222 -31.42 -6.01 -2.22
C PHE A 222 -31.34 -6.46 -0.75
N ASN A 223 -31.33 -5.52 0.18
CA ASN A 223 -31.20 -5.70 1.63
C ASN A 223 -29.85 -6.26 2.12
N GLN A 224 -28.83 -6.38 1.26
CA GLN A 224 -27.51 -6.91 1.62
C GLN A 224 -26.36 -5.98 1.22
N GLY A 225 -26.60 -5.05 0.31
CA GLY A 225 -25.60 -4.13 -0.19
C GLY A 225 -25.85 -2.68 0.22
N ALA A 226 -24.77 -1.97 0.55
CA ALA A 226 -24.76 -0.52 0.75
C ALA A 226 -24.49 0.22 -0.56
N TRP A 227 -24.88 1.46 -0.65
CA TRP A 227 -24.56 2.29 -1.81
C TRP A 227 -23.05 2.53 -1.91
N GLY A 228 -22.52 2.40 -3.10
CA GLY A 228 -21.14 2.79 -3.40
C GLY A 228 -21.02 4.31 -3.53
N VAL A 229 -19.94 4.87 -3.03
CA VAL A 229 -19.59 6.30 -3.16
C VAL A 229 -18.26 6.40 -3.89
N ILE A 230 -18.20 7.26 -4.91
CA ILE A 230 -16.94 7.59 -5.57
C ILE A 230 -16.11 8.41 -4.58
N VAL A 231 -14.99 7.84 -4.13
CA VAL A 231 -14.07 8.49 -3.20
C VAL A 231 -12.93 9.20 -3.92
N LEU A 232 -12.61 8.75 -5.13
CA LEU A 232 -11.52 9.29 -5.93
C LEU A 232 -11.76 9.05 -7.43
N THR A 233 -11.39 10.04 -8.27
CA THR A 233 -11.31 9.89 -9.74
C THR A 233 -9.92 10.31 -10.20
N VAL A 234 -9.21 9.45 -10.94
CA VAL A 234 -7.82 9.64 -11.41
C VAL A 234 -7.71 9.61 -12.94
#